data_f8cbdfa04a09a33dabd334b95c5a9c3c
#
_entry.id   f8cbdfa04a09a33dabd334b95c5a9c3c
#
_cell.length_a   1.000
_cell.length_b   1.000
_cell.length_c   1.000
_cell.angle_alpha   90.00
_cell.angle_beta   90.00
_cell.angle_gamma   90.00
#
_symmetry.space_group_name_H-M   'P 1'
#
loop_
_entity.id
_entity.type
_entity.pdbx_description
1 polymer ?
#
loop_
_entity_poly.entity_id
_entity_poly.type
_entity_poly.pdbx_seq_one_letter_code
_entity_poly.pdbx_strand_id
1 'polypeptide(L)'
;VLIRDAEVEGQRRDVRVEGHHIAAIGRLSLRPGEPVIEACGGALLPGLHDHHIHLAAVAARRSSVQCGPPEVTDAEGLARALQVPGSGWLRAIGFHESVTSGQLPDAATLDRMVPERPLRLQHRTGRMWLLNSRALDELLAVAPPPPGLEHEGNRYTGRLFDEDAWLQQALGSVPPDFAAVSAELARFGVTGVTDMSPRNDPVIARHFAQQRAEGRLLQSTVLAGALAMADAPQSGWRLGPLKLHLHEAALPDFDEALAFVRAGHAQGRALAVHCVTEVELVFTLALLDAAGSLPGDRVEHVSVASPELVAQMVNLGLHACVQPHFIAERGDRYLADVEPQHHGDLYRLRTLLKAGLALAGGSDAPYGSADPWRAMAAAVSRTTPMGAAIGPEEALTPEQAMALYLADPLDLSRQRRIAPGEPADLCLLDRPWASARSRLDSGDVAVTIASGRLVHQRVDQTPFERLARADSPA
;
A
#
# COMPACT_ATOMS: atom_id res chain seq x y z
N VAL A 1 -1.90 5.01 -29.94
CA VAL A 1 -1.57 3.57 -29.82
C VAL A 1 -2.83 2.76 -30.07
N LEU A 2 -2.72 1.72 -30.87
CA LEU A 2 -3.81 0.77 -31.12
C LEU A 2 -3.51 -0.55 -30.39
N ILE A 3 -4.36 -0.94 -29.44
CA ILE A 3 -4.36 -2.26 -28.81
C ILE A 3 -5.31 -3.13 -29.65
N ARG A 4 -4.75 -4.13 -30.33
CA ARG A 4 -5.52 -4.98 -31.25
C ARG A 4 -5.91 -6.29 -30.60
N ASP A 5 -7.12 -6.75 -30.95
CA ASP A 5 -7.60 -8.08 -30.60
C ASP A 5 -7.58 -8.35 -29.09
N ALA A 6 -7.96 -7.35 -28.27
CA ALA A 6 -8.09 -7.49 -26.82
C ALA A 6 -9.47 -8.04 -26.43
N GLU A 7 -9.56 -8.77 -25.33
CA GLU A 7 -10.82 -9.11 -24.70
C GLU A 7 -11.24 -7.95 -23.79
N VAL A 8 -12.31 -7.24 -24.15
CA VAL A 8 -12.94 -6.20 -23.34
C VAL A 8 -14.34 -6.69 -22.95
N GLU A 9 -14.60 -6.87 -21.67
CA GLU A 9 -15.89 -7.35 -21.14
C GLU A 9 -16.38 -8.63 -21.87
N GLY A 10 -15.49 -9.59 -22.08
CA GLY A 10 -15.76 -10.88 -22.74
C GLY A 10 -15.90 -10.81 -24.26
N GLN A 11 -15.63 -9.67 -24.90
CA GLN A 11 -15.71 -9.51 -26.35
C GLN A 11 -14.36 -9.10 -26.95
N ARG A 12 -14.02 -9.69 -28.11
CA ARG A 12 -12.81 -9.31 -28.86
C ARG A 12 -13.00 -7.95 -29.53
N ARG A 13 -12.17 -6.98 -29.16
CA ARG A 13 -12.24 -5.58 -29.61
C ARG A 13 -10.84 -5.02 -29.80
N ASP A 14 -10.74 -4.02 -30.66
CA ASP A 14 -9.59 -3.12 -30.70
C ASP A 14 -9.89 -1.90 -29.84
N VAL A 15 -8.87 -1.37 -29.16
CA VAL A 15 -8.96 -0.18 -28.32
C VAL A 15 -7.89 0.81 -28.75
N ARG A 16 -8.31 2.02 -29.13
CA ARG A 16 -7.39 3.11 -29.49
C ARG A 16 -7.23 4.08 -28.34
N VAL A 17 -5.98 4.37 -28.00
CA VAL A 17 -5.59 5.37 -27.01
C VAL A 17 -5.01 6.57 -27.73
N GLU A 18 -5.52 7.78 -27.41
CA GLU A 18 -5.02 9.06 -27.89
C GLU A 18 -4.79 10.02 -26.71
N GLY A 19 -3.58 10.52 -26.59
CA GLY A 19 -3.19 11.31 -25.40
C GLY A 19 -3.39 10.49 -24.12
N HIS A 20 -4.23 10.99 -23.23
CA HIS A 20 -4.48 10.36 -21.92
C HIS A 20 -5.83 9.62 -21.84
N HIS A 21 -6.54 9.45 -22.95
CA HIS A 21 -7.90 8.91 -22.96
C HIS A 21 -8.05 7.76 -23.97
N ILE A 22 -9.05 6.92 -23.73
CA ILE A 22 -9.53 5.93 -24.69
C ILE A 22 -10.33 6.68 -25.76
N ALA A 23 -9.85 6.67 -26.99
CA ALA A 23 -10.48 7.40 -28.10
C ALA A 23 -11.60 6.62 -28.79
N ALA A 24 -11.40 5.29 -28.96
CA ALA A 24 -12.36 4.44 -29.66
C ALA A 24 -12.22 2.98 -29.25
N ILE A 25 -13.34 2.24 -29.34
CA ILE A 25 -13.42 0.80 -29.12
C ILE A 25 -14.25 0.17 -30.24
N GLY A 26 -13.78 -0.93 -30.83
CA GLY A 26 -14.52 -1.64 -31.88
C GLY A 26 -13.59 -2.43 -32.76
N ARG A 27 -13.96 -2.58 -34.05
CA ARG A 27 -13.05 -3.03 -35.10
C ARG A 27 -12.46 -1.79 -35.75
N LEU A 28 -11.16 -1.55 -35.50
CA LEU A 28 -10.50 -0.31 -35.89
C LEU A 28 -9.44 -0.56 -36.96
N SER A 29 -9.42 0.30 -37.98
CA SER A 29 -8.35 0.28 -38.98
C SER A 29 -7.09 0.92 -38.42
N LEU A 30 -5.93 0.31 -38.70
CA LEU A 30 -4.63 0.86 -38.37
C LEU A 30 -4.41 2.19 -39.13
N ARG A 31 -3.92 3.19 -38.44
CA ARG A 31 -3.52 4.48 -39.04
C ARG A 31 -2.05 4.48 -39.42
N PRO A 32 -1.62 5.21 -40.46
CA PRO A 32 -0.21 5.32 -40.83
C PRO A 32 0.65 5.77 -39.63
N GLY A 33 1.70 4.99 -39.30
CA GLY A 33 2.63 5.31 -38.23
C GLY A 33 2.08 5.11 -36.80
N GLU A 34 0.88 4.56 -36.63
CA GLU A 34 0.31 4.29 -35.30
C GLU A 34 1.00 3.07 -34.66
N PRO A 35 1.57 3.22 -33.43
CA PRO A 35 2.10 2.07 -32.70
C PRO A 35 1.00 1.05 -32.38
N VAL A 36 1.34 -0.24 -32.45
CA VAL A 36 0.40 -1.34 -32.21
C VAL A 36 0.87 -2.21 -31.06
N ILE A 37 -0.05 -2.58 -30.20
CA ILE A 37 0.10 -3.61 -29.17
C ILE A 37 -0.83 -4.77 -29.54
N GLU A 38 -0.27 -5.93 -29.86
CA GLU A 38 -1.06 -7.14 -30.17
C GLU A 38 -1.44 -7.83 -28.85
N ALA A 39 -2.71 -7.76 -28.51
CA ALA A 39 -3.24 -8.36 -27.28
C ALA A 39 -3.50 -9.87 -27.41
N CYS A 40 -3.58 -10.41 -28.63
CA CYS A 40 -3.78 -11.83 -28.92
C CYS A 40 -4.89 -12.49 -28.08
N GLY A 41 -5.97 -11.74 -27.78
CA GLY A 41 -7.08 -12.20 -26.98
C GLY A 41 -6.89 -12.08 -25.49
N GLY A 42 -5.84 -11.46 -25.04
CA GLY A 42 -5.63 -11.15 -23.64
C GLY A 42 -6.70 -10.20 -23.10
N ALA A 43 -7.08 -10.39 -21.83
CA ALA A 43 -8.05 -9.53 -21.19
C ALA A 43 -7.46 -8.14 -20.96
N LEU A 44 -8.16 -7.13 -21.47
CA LEU A 44 -7.85 -5.73 -21.20
C LEU A 44 -8.78 -5.23 -20.10
N LEU A 45 -8.18 -4.82 -19.00
CA LEU A 45 -8.85 -4.32 -17.81
C LEU A 45 -8.54 -2.84 -17.63
N PRO A 46 -9.36 -2.05 -16.92
CA PRO A 46 -8.91 -0.79 -16.37
C PRO A 46 -7.64 -1.04 -15.54
N GLY A 47 -6.69 -0.13 -15.57
CA GLY A 47 -5.51 -0.23 -14.73
C GLY A 47 -5.88 -0.27 -13.25
N LEU A 48 -5.22 -1.10 -12.46
CA LEU A 48 -5.55 -1.29 -11.05
C LEU A 48 -5.20 -0.03 -10.23
N HIS A 49 -5.97 0.23 -9.17
CA HIS A 49 -5.65 1.29 -8.20
C HIS A 49 -5.47 0.68 -6.81
N ASP A 50 -4.33 0.94 -6.20
CA ASP A 50 -4.10 0.61 -4.79
C ASP A 50 -4.68 1.73 -3.91
N HIS A 51 -5.77 1.44 -3.20
CA HIS A 51 -6.50 2.46 -2.45
C HIS A 51 -5.94 2.74 -1.06
N HIS A 52 -4.90 2.00 -0.64
CA HIS A 52 -4.23 2.22 0.65
C HIS A 52 -2.79 1.71 0.58
N ILE A 53 -1.86 2.61 0.42
CA ILE A 53 -0.41 2.34 0.43
C ILE A 53 0.33 3.44 1.21
N HIS A 54 1.52 3.13 1.72
CA HIS A 54 2.45 4.09 2.29
C HIS A 54 3.71 4.14 1.41
N LEU A 55 3.62 4.83 0.27
CA LEU A 55 4.60 4.72 -0.82
C LEU A 55 6.02 5.11 -0.39
N ALA A 56 6.16 6.19 0.39
CA ALA A 56 7.46 6.61 0.91
C ALA A 56 8.04 5.56 1.89
N ALA A 57 7.21 4.91 2.68
CA ALA A 57 7.65 3.83 3.57
C ALA A 57 8.06 2.57 2.80
N VAL A 58 7.34 2.21 1.72
CA VAL A 58 7.72 1.11 0.82
C VAL A 58 9.07 1.39 0.18
N ALA A 59 9.27 2.58 -0.37
CA ALA A 59 10.53 2.97 -1.01
C ALA A 59 11.69 2.99 0.00
N ALA A 60 11.46 3.50 1.20
CA ALA A 60 12.45 3.49 2.28
C ALA A 60 12.78 2.06 2.75
N ARG A 61 11.78 1.15 2.82
CA ARG A 61 12.01 -0.25 3.18
C ARG A 61 12.89 -0.96 2.14
N ARG A 62 12.65 -0.70 0.85
CA ARG A 62 13.47 -1.30 -0.24
C ARG A 62 14.94 -0.89 -0.20
N SER A 63 15.23 0.33 0.22
CA SER A 63 16.58 0.84 0.39
C SER A 63 17.21 0.49 1.74
N SER A 64 16.53 -0.31 2.57
CA SER A 64 16.95 -0.68 3.91
C SER A 64 17.36 -2.14 3.98
N VAL A 65 18.33 -2.43 4.85
CA VAL A 65 18.75 -3.79 5.16
C VAL A 65 17.75 -4.43 6.12
N GLN A 66 17.24 -5.63 5.79
CA GLN A 66 16.39 -6.39 6.70
C GLN A 66 17.26 -7.05 7.78
N CYS A 67 16.94 -6.82 9.05
CA CYS A 67 17.74 -7.23 10.19
C CYS A 67 16.96 -7.97 11.28
N GLY A 68 15.85 -8.58 10.92
CA GLY A 68 15.02 -9.38 11.81
C GLY A 68 14.38 -10.58 11.14
N PRO A 69 13.69 -11.43 11.92
CA PRO A 69 13.01 -12.58 11.39
C PRO A 69 11.95 -12.23 10.33
N PRO A 70 11.78 -13.08 9.30
CA PRO A 70 12.41 -14.39 9.13
C PRO A 70 13.82 -14.37 8.48
N GLU A 71 14.26 -13.24 7.92
CA GLU A 71 15.51 -13.15 7.13
C GLU A 71 16.76 -13.25 8.02
N VAL A 72 16.68 -12.70 9.22
CA VAL A 72 17.78 -12.70 10.21
C VAL A 72 17.25 -13.22 11.53
N THR A 73 17.81 -14.34 12.00
CA THR A 73 17.32 -15.05 13.19
C THR A 73 18.31 -15.12 14.33
N ASP A 74 19.58 -14.71 14.11
CA ASP A 74 20.66 -14.74 15.09
C ASP A 74 21.66 -13.59 14.92
N ALA A 75 22.55 -13.42 15.91
CA ALA A 75 23.52 -12.33 15.94
C ALA A 75 24.57 -12.39 14.82
N GLU A 76 24.92 -13.60 14.35
CA GLU A 76 25.84 -13.77 13.23
C GLU A 76 25.19 -13.37 11.92
N GLY A 77 23.93 -13.74 11.73
CA GLY A 77 23.09 -13.30 10.61
C GLY A 77 22.92 -11.78 10.58
N LEU A 78 22.72 -11.15 11.74
CA LEU A 78 22.68 -9.69 11.88
C LEU A 78 23.99 -9.04 11.43
N ALA A 79 25.12 -9.54 11.94
CA ALA A 79 26.43 -9.03 11.55
C ALA A 79 26.67 -9.18 10.05
N ARG A 80 26.32 -10.33 9.45
CA ARG A 80 26.43 -10.55 7.99
C ARG A 80 25.51 -9.61 7.19
N ALA A 81 24.26 -9.45 7.62
CA ALA A 81 23.29 -8.59 6.94
C ALA A 81 23.75 -7.12 6.89
N LEU A 82 24.40 -6.67 7.94
CA LEU A 82 24.92 -5.30 8.04
C LEU A 82 26.21 -5.05 7.22
N GLN A 83 26.86 -6.09 6.67
CA GLN A 83 28.07 -5.97 5.82
C GLN A 83 27.71 -5.53 4.40
N VAL A 84 26.96 -4.44 4.24
CA VAL A 84 26.59 -3.88 2.94
C VAL A 84 27.64 -2.87 2.50
N PRO A 85 28.25 -3.04 1.32
CA PRO A 85 29.21 -2.08 0.77
C PRO A 85 28.58 -0.70 0.57
N GLY A 86 29.37 0.35 0.71
CA GLY A 86 28.95 1.71 0.45
C GLY A 86 29.48 2.72 1.47
N SER A 87 29.31 3.99 1.14
CA SER A 87 29.63 5.14 2.02
C SER A 87 28.33 5.84 2.45
N GLY A 88 28.40 6.62 3.52
CA GLY A 88 27.26 7.33 4.09
C GLY A 88 26.37 6.43 4.95
N TRP A 89 25.18 6.91 5.27
CA TRP A 89 24.27 6.27 6.23
C TRP A 89 23.81 4.88 5.80
N LEU A 90 23.93 3.91 6.71
CA LEU A 90 23.32 2.60 6.58
C LEU A 90 21.97 2.60 7.34
N ARG A 91 20.88 2.39 6.61
CA ARG A 91 19.57 2.20 7.22
C ARG A 91 19.23 0.73 7.25
N ALA A 92 18.98 0.22 8.45
CA ALA A 92 18.55 -1.15 8.69
C ALA A 92 17.22 -1.14 9.46
N ILE A 93 16.39 -2.16 9.25
CA ILE A 93 15.02 -2.24 9.79
C ILE A 93 14.65 -3.66 10.20
N GLY A 94 13.55 -3.78 10.95
CA GLY A 94 12.97 -5.08 11.30
C GLY A 94 13.67 -5.79 12.46
N PHE A 95 14.65 -5.16 13.12
CA PHE A 95 15.35 -5.76 14.23
C PHE A 95 14.39 -6.17 15.36
N HIS A 96 14.66 -7.32 15.95
CA HIS A 96 14.00 -7.83 17.14
C HIS A 96 15.03 -8.45 18.06
N GLU A 97 14.87 -8.27 19.36
CA GLU A 97 15.83 -8.74 20.37
C GLU A 97 16.03 -10.26 20.40
N SER A 98 15.11 -11.04 19.82
CA SER A 98 15.31 -12.50 19.64
C SER A 98 16.55 -12.82 18.80
N VAL A 99 16.96 -11.91 17.91
CA VAL A 99 18.16 -12.03 17.08
C VAL A 99 19.44 -11.98 17.92
N THR A 100 19.41 -11.29 19.06
CA THR A 100 20.52 -11.07 19.99
C THR A 100 20.28 -11.71 21.35
N SER A 101 19.56 -12.84 21.38
CA SER A 101 19.26 -13.60 22.61
C SER A 101 18.59 -12.77 23.71
N GLY A 102 17.69 -11.86 23.32
CA GLY A 102 16.90 -11.02 24.23
C GLY A 102 17.60 -9.71 24.65
N GLN A 103 18.76 -9.40 24.10
CA GLN A 103 19.50 -8.18 24.45
C GLN A 103 19.36 -7.11 23.36
N LEU A 104 19.16 -5.86 23.77
CA LEU A 104 19.22 -4.72 22.86
C LEU A 104 20.68 -4.27 22.67
N PRO A 105 21.21 -4.24 21.44
CA PRO A 105 22.54 -3.72 21.16
C PRO A 105 22.69 -2.27 21.63
N ASP A 106 23.87 -1.95 22.14
CA ASP A 106 24.31 -0.58 22.35
C ASP A 106 25.17 -0.09 21.17
N ALA A 107 25.54 1.20 21.19
CA ALA A 107 26.39 1.80 20.17
C ALA A 107 27.69 1.05 19.95
N ALA A 108 28.36 0.63 21.04
CA ALA A 108 29.64 -0.09 20.98
C ALA A 108 29.48 -1.50 20.37
N THR A 109 28.34 -2.15 20.55
CA THR A 109 28.05 -3.42 19.93
C THR A 109 27.85 -3.23 18.42
N LEU A 110 27.13 -2.18 18.01
CA LEU A 110 26.92 -1.84 16.59
C LEU A 110 28.21 -1.37 15.92
N ASP A 111 29.12 -0.66 16.63
CA ASP A 111 30.42 -0.26 16.11
C ASP A 111 31.28 -1.47 15.70
N ARG A 112 31.20 -2.59 16.45
CA ARG A 112 31.92 -3.83 16.07
C ARG A 112 31.36 -4.46 14.78
N MET A 113 30.09 -4.24 14.48
CA MET A 113 29.45 -4.77 13.27
C MET A 113 29.62 -3.82 12.08
N VAL A 114 29.55 -2.49 12.31
CA VAL A 114 29.63 -1.45 11.29
C VAL A 114 30.54 -0.32 11.75
N PRO A 115 31.89 -0.49 11.71
CA PRO A 115 32.83 0.51 12.22
C PRO A 115 33.00 1.73 11.32
N GLU A 116 32.80 1.60 10.02
CA GLU A 116 33.26 2.58 9.03
C GLU A 116 32.20 3.62 8.61
N ARG A 117 30.91 3.41 8.95
CA ARG A 117 29.83 4.28 8.50
C ARG A 117 28.75 4.46 9.57
N PRO A 118 27.99 5.58 9.55
CA PRO A 118 26.89 5.78 10.47
C PRO A 118 25.77 4.75 10.19
N LEU A 119 25.29 4.07 11.25
CA LEU A 119 24.24 3.07 11.22
C LEU A 119 23.05 3.53 12.05
N ARG A 120 21.86 3.41 11.45
CA ARG A 120 20.59 3.45 12.16
C ARG A 120 19.80 2.15 11.93
N LEU A 121 19.54 1.41 12.99
CA LEU A 121 18.82 0.14 12.97
C LEU A 121 17.48 0.30 13.67
N GLN A 122 16.37 0.18 12.94
CA GLN A 122 15.02 0.33 13.48
C GLN A 122 14.53 -0.98 14.07
N HIS A 123 14.05 -0.91 15.30
CA HIS A 123 13.32 -2.02 15.92
C HIS A 123 11.99 -2.27 15.19
N ARG A 124 11.53 -3.52 15.13
CA ARG A 124 10.32 -3.93 14.40
C ARG A 124 9.03 -3.23 14.86
N THR A 125 8.99 -2.73 16.11
CA THR A 125 7.85 -1.94 16.62
C THR A 125 7.74 -0.56 15.98
N GLY A 126 8.80 -0.10 15.28
CA GLY A 126 8.85 1.23 14.70
C GLY A 126 9.13 2.37 15.70
N ARG A 127 9.14 2.09 17.02
CA ARG A 127 9.24 3.09 18.09
C ARG A 127 10.66 3.31 18.63
N MET A 128 11.64 2.50 18.20
CA MET A 128 13.01 2.57 18.69
C MET A 128 13.99 2.48 17.53
N TRP A 129 15.03 3.32 17.62
CA TRP A 129 16.22 3.25 16.78
C TRP A 129 17.42 2.89 17.61
N LEU A 130 18.32 2.10 17.05
CA LEU A 130 19.61 1.74 17.58
C LEU A 130 20.67 2.39 16.69
N LEU A 131 21.51 3.23 17.27
CA LEU A 131 22.49 4.06 16.61
C LEU A 131 23.89 3.64 17.00
N ASN A 132 24.82 3.51 16.05
CA ASN A 132 26.23 3.32 16.37
C ASN A 132 26.89 4.68 16.73
N SER A 133 28.14 4.65 17.19
CA SER A 133 28.83 5.87 17.65
C SER A 133 28.97 6.91 16.55
N ARG A 134 29.27 6.50 15.31
CA ARG A 134 29.34 7.44 14.17
C ARG A 134 28.01 8.14 13.89
N ALA A 135 26.91 7.40 14.01
CA ALA A 135 25.57 7.98 13.86
C ALA A 135 25.28 9.01 14.96
N LEU A 136 25.64 8.70 16.22
CA LEU A 136 25.50 9.64 17.33
C LEU A 136 26.33 10.91 17.11
N ASP A 137 27.60 10.76 16.72
CA ASP A 137 28.51 11.89 16.47
C ASP A 137 27.95 12.81 15.39
N GLU A 138 27.47 12.27 14.26
CA GLU A 138 26.89 13.08 13.17
C GLU A 138 25.59 13.79 13.59
N LEU A 139 24.70 13.10 14.30
CA LEU A 139 23.41 13.65 14.71
C LEU A 139 23.57 14.74 15.78
N LEU A 140 24.41 14.48 16.80
CA LEU A 140 24.64 15.42 17.90
C LEU A 140 25.50 16.64 17.49
N ALA A 141 26.20 16.56 16.36
CA ALA A 141 26.87 17.71 15.78
C ALA A 141 25.90 18.75 15.18
N VAL A 142 24.67 18.34 14.81
CA VAL A 142 23.69 19.20 14.13
C VAL A 142 22.44 19.50 14.96
N ALA A 143 22.14 18.70 15.99
CA ALA A 143 20.97 18.88 16.84
C ALA A 143 21.27 18.52 18.31
N PRO A 144 20.70 19.23 19.29
CA PRO A 144 20.82 18.85 20.69
C PRO A 144 20.18 17.48 20.96
N PRO A 145 20.65 16.71 21.94
CA PRO A 145 20.12 15.40 22.27
C PRO A 145 18.65 15.50 22.68
N PRO A 146 17.76 14.65 22.12
CA PRO A 146 16.36 14.64 22.49
C PRO A 146 16.14 13.85 23.80
N PRO A 147 14.98 14.06 24.47
CA PRO A 147 14.66 13.35 25.72
C PRO A 147 14.66 11.82 25.60
N GLY A 148 14.27 11.30 24.44
CA GLY A 148 14.21 9.85 24.18
C GLY A 148 15.56 9.19 23.88
N LEU A 149 16.67 9.95 23.84
CA LEU A 149 18.01 9.36 23.68
C LEU A 149 18.55 8.85 25.02
N GLU A 150 18.60 7.53 25.16
CA GLU A 150 19.03 6.85 26.39
C GLU A 150 20.51 7.10 26.69
N HIS A 151 20.81 7.30 27.97
CA HIS A 151 22.18 7.42 28.44
C HIS A 151 22.44 6.60 29.75
N GLU A 152 23.65 6.11 29.89
CA GLU A 152 24.15 5.46 31.08
C GLU A 152 25.35 6.30 31.62
N GLY A 153 25.15 6.95 32.75
CA GLY A 153 26.11 7.93 33.24
C GLY A 153 26.26 9.10 32.25
N ASN A 154 27.49 9.36 31.79
CA ASN A 154 27.79 10.42 30.81
C ASN A 154 27.87 9.93 29.39
N ARG A 155 27.46 8.69 29.10
CA ARG A 155 27.55 8.09 27.75
C ARG A 155 26.17 7.78 27.20
N TYR A 156 25.91 8.13 25.94
CA TYR A 156 24.74 7.67 25.22
C TYR A 156 24.88 6.21 24.81
N THR A 157 23.82 5.43 25.04
CA THR A 157 23.80 4.00 24.69
C THR A 157 23.58 3.76 23.19
N GLY A 158 23.08 4.76 22.46
CA GLY A 158 22.66 4.66 21.08
C GLY A 158 21.18 4.26 20.91
N ARG A 159 20.46 4.00 21.99
CA ARG A 159 19.03 3.68 21.95
C ARG A 159 18.21 4.96 21.99
N LEU A 160 17.39 5.14 20.95
CA LEU A 160 16.58 6.33 20.75
C LEU A 160 15.10 5.92 20.66
N PHE A 161 14.28 6.38 21.59
CA PHE A 161 12.88 5.99 21.76
C PHE A 161 11.93 7.12 21.35
N ASP A 162 10.95 6.81 20.47
CA ASP A 162 9.84 7.69 20.06
C ASP A 162 10.25 9.07 19.49
N GLU A 163 11.46 9.20 18.97
CA GLU A 163 12.07 10.46 18.49
C GLU A 163 12.24 10.50 16.96
N ASP A 164 11.31 9.89 16.21
CA ASP A 164 11.39 9.89 14.73
C ASP A 164 11.45 11.29 14.14
N ALA A 165 10.70 12.24 14.69
CA ALA A 165 10.67 13.62 14.21
C ALA A 165 12.04 14.31 14.37
N TRP A 166 12.65 14.15 15.55
CA TRP A 166 14.00 14.66 15.81
C TRP A 166 15.03 14.01 14.88
N LEU A 167 14.97 12.68 14.74
CA LEU A 167 15.90 11.95 13.88
C LEU A 167 15.79 12.39 12.41
N GLN A 168 14.56 12.57 11.89
CA GLN A 168 14.34 13.06 10.54
C GLN A 168 14.88 14.46 10.35
N GLN A 169 14.65 15.35 11.29
CA GLN A 169 15.15 16.72 11.26
C GLN A 169 16.69 16.77 11.29
N ALA A 170 17.31 16.02 12.23
CA ALA A 170 18.77 15.97 12.37
C ALA A 170 19.46 15.34 11.13
N LEU A 171 18.85 14.35 10.51
CA LEU A 171 19.35 13.74 9.28
C LEU A 171 19.23 14.68 8.06
N GLY A 172 18.40 15.71 8.11
CA GLY A 172 18.05 16.50 6.92
C GLY A 172 17.45 15.60 5.82
N SER A 173 16.65 14.60 6.22
CA SER A 173 16.32 13.47 5.36
C SER A 173 15.57 13.90 4.11
N VAL A 174 16.13 13.56 2.95
CA VAL A 174 15.45 13.63 1.67
C VAL A 174 14.46 12.43 1.60
N PRO A 175 13.19 12.68 1.25
CA PRO A 175 12.26 11.58 1.01
C PRO A 175 12.79 10.60 -0.04
N PRO A 176 12.50 9.30 0.05
CA PRO A 176 13.10 8.28 -0.82
C PRO A 176 12.66 8.42 -2.27
N ASP A 177 13.52 7.94 -3.19
CA ASP A 177 13.21 7.80 -4.61
C ASP A 177 12.14 6.72 -4.83
N PHE A 178 11.12 7.03 -5.66
CA PHE A 178 10.00 6.14 -5.93
C PHE A 178 10.19 5.24 -7.16
N ALA A 179 11.24 5.46 -7.97
CA ALA A 179 11.38 4.81 -9.28
C ALA A 179 11.26 3.28 -9.23
N ALA A 180 11.95 2.63 -8.28
CA ALA A 180 11.95 1.18 -8.17
C ALA A 180 10.59 0.62 -7.72
N VAL A 181 9.93 1.26 -6.76
CA VAL A 181 8.59 0.86 -6.30
C VAL A 181 7.56 1.12 -7.38
N SER A 182 7.63 2.27 -8.02
CA SER A 182 6.74 2.66 -9.11
C SER A 182 6.81 1.69 -10.29
N ALA A 183 8.02 1.28 -10.69
CA ALA A 183 8.22 0.27 -11.74
C ALA A 183 7.65 -1.10 -11.33
N GLU A 184 7.78 -1.50 -10.06
CA GLU A 184 7.19 -2.75 -9.57
C GLU A 184 5.66 -2.70 -9.58
N LEU A 185 5.04 -1.62 -9.11
CA LEU A 185 3.60 -1.43 -9.17
C LEU A 185 3.09 -1.48 -10.62
N ALA A 186 3.83 -0.87 -11.56
CA ALA A 186 3.52 -0.96 -12.98
C ALA A 186 3.54 -2.41 -13.51
N ARG A 187 4.47 -3.25 -13.04
CA ARG A 187 4.51 -4.69 -13.37
C ARG A 187 3.29 -5.45 -12.86
N PHE A 188 2.65 -5.00 -11.80
CA PHE A 188 1.41 -5.57 -11.27
C PHE A 188 0.15 -5.02 -11.95
N GLY A 189 0.26 -4.14 -12.95
CA GLY A 189 -0.89 -3.51 -13.59
C GLY A 189 -1.46 -2.32 -12.82
N VAL A 190 -0.76 -1.84 -11.79
CA VAL A 190 -1.19 -0.71 -10.96
C VAL A 190 -0.85 0.61 -11.65
N THR A 191 -1.88 1.38 -11.99
CA THR A 191 -1.78 2.69 -12.66
C THR A 191 -2.08 3.86 -11.74
N GLY A 192 -2.59 3.59 -10.56
CA GLY A 192 -2.90 4.62 -9.56
C GLY A 192 -2.71 4.14 -8.14
N VAL A 193 -2.43 5.07 -7.23
CA VAL A 193 -2.25 4.80 -5.80
C VAL A 193 -2.91 5.90 -4.96
N THR A 194 -3.46 5.51 -3.80
CA THR A 194 -3.83 6.44 -2.74
C THR A 194 -2.86 6.27 -1.58
N ASP A 195 -1.99 7.24 -1.38
CA ASP A 195 -1.09 7.25 -0.21
C ASP A 195 -1.85 7.67 1.03
N MET A 196 -1.92 6.75 2.00
CA MET A 196 -2.70 6.89 3.23
C MET A 196 -1.86 7.24 4.45
N SER A 197 -0.64 7.74 4.24
CA SER A 197 0.26 8.11 5.32
C SER A 197 -0.34 9.26 6.15
N PRO A 198 -0.54 9.08 7.47
CA PRO A 198 -1.26 10.06 8.30
C PRO A 198 -0.49 11.37 8.46
N ARG A 199 0.83 11.34 8.26
CA ARG A 199 1.74 12.50 8.36
C ARG A 199 2.01 13.18 7.02
N ASN A 200 1.25 12.86 5.95
CA ASN A 200 1.37 13.60 4.70
C ASN A 200 1.05 15.07 4.93
N ASP A 201 1.96 15.91 4.49
CA ASP A 201 1.93 17.37 4.61
C ASP A 201 2.33 18.03 3.27
N PRO A 202 2.29 19.35 3.15
CA PRO A 202 2.69 20.04 1.92
C PRO A 202 4.14 19.77 1.48
N VAL A 203 5.05 19.35 2.38
CA VAL A 203 6.45 19.02 2.04
C VAL A 203 6.48 17.70 1.28
N ILE A 204 5.79 16.69 1.82
CA ILE A 204 5.63 15.39 1.18
C ILE A 204 4.90 15.52 -0.16
N ALA A 205 3.84 16.33 -0.23
CA ALA A 205 3.11 16.59 -1.47
C ALA A 205 4.01 17.13 -2.59
N ARG A 206 4.91 18.08 -2.27
CA ARG A 206 5.92 18.59 -3.21
C ARG A 206 6.87 17.49 -3.68
N HIS A 207 7.28 16.59 -2.80
CA HIS A 207 8.12 15.46 -3.18
C HIS A 207 7.41 14.54 -4.17
N PHE A 208 6.13 14.17 -3.93
CA PHE A 208 5.35 13.40 -4.88
C PHE A 208 5.23 14.10 -6.24
N ALA A 209 4.97 15.41 -6.25
CA ALA A 209 4.92 16.22 -7.46
C ALA A 209 6.24 16.18 -8.23
N GLN A 210 7.37 16.33 -7.54
CA GLN A 210 8.71 16.26 -8.13
C GLN A 210 8.99 14.88 -8.72
N GLN A 211 8.76 13.79 -7.97
CA GLN A 211 8.98 12.42 -8.43
C GLN A 211 8.15 12.10 -9.69
N ARG A 212 6.92 12.65 -9.76
CA ARG A 212 6.09 12.51 -10.95
C ARG A 212 6.61 13.33 -12.13
N ALA A 213 7.02 14.56 -11.91
CA ALA A 213 7.58 15.42 -12.96
C ALA A 213 8.88 14.85 -13.54
N GLU A 214 9.69 14.19 -12.71
CA GLU A 214 10.92 13.50 -13.11
C GLU A 214 10.69 12.12 -13.74
N GLY A 215 9.43 11.66 -13.83
CA GLY A 215 9.09 10.33 -14.37
C GLY A 215 9.48 9.16 -13.47
N ARG A 216 9.78 9.42 -12.21
CA ARG A 216 10.11 8.39 -11.21
C ARG A 216 8.87 7.80 -10.55
N LEU A 217 7.74 8.49 -10.58
CA LEU A 217 6.42 8.01 -10.17
C LEU A 217 5.51 7.95 -11.39
N LEU A 218 5.18 6.74 -11.82
CA LEU A 218 4.39 6.46 -13.03
C LEU A 218 2.89 6.51 -12.76
N GLN A 219 2.47 6.16 -11.52
CA GLN A 219 1.08 6.05 -11.10
C GLN A 219 0.44 7.43 -10.90
N SER A 220 -0.83 7.55 -11.25
CA SER A 220 -1.66 8.65 -10.75
C SER A 220 -1.76 8.56 -9.23
N THR A 221 -1.73 9.70 -8.54
CA THR A 221 -1.62 9.70 -7.08
C THR A 221 -2.71 10.54 -6.43
N VAL A 222 -3.35 9.95 -5.43
CA VAL A 222 -4.20 10.63 -4.46
C VAL A 222 -3.46 10.64 -3.12
N LEU A 223 -3.37 11.79 -2.45
CA LEU A 223 -2.72 11.92 -1.15
C LEU A 223 -3.75 12.21 -0.07
N ALA A 224 -3.95 11.26 0.82
CA ALA A 224 -4.56 11.51 2.12
C ALA A 224 -3.56 12.22 3.04
N GLY A 225 -4.00 12.75 4.18
CA GLY A 225 -3.09 13.34 5.15
C GLY A 225 -3.74 14.40 6.04
N ALA A 226 -2.92 15.26 6.63
CA ALA A 226 -3.32 16.29 7.58
C ALA A 226 -4.21 17.38 6.97
N LEU A 227 -4.82 18.22 7.82
CA LEU A 227 -5.63 19.37 7.41
C LEU A 227 -4.87 20.32 6.47
N ALA A 228 -3.59 20.58 6.76
CA ALA A 228 -2.74 21.46 5.97
C ALA A 228 -2.53 21.03 4.51
N MET A 229 -2.87 19.78 4.15
CA MET A 229 -2.81 19.31 2.77
C MET A 229 -3.75 20.07 1.83
N ALA A 230 -4.84 20.64 2.36
CA ALA A 230 -5.79 21.43 1.56
C ALA A 230 -5.15 22.69 0.96
N ASP A 231 -4.13 23.25 1.61
CA ASP A 231 -3.44 24.47 1.19
C ASP A 231 -2.29 24.17 0.21
N ALA A 232 -1.95 22.91 -0.02
CA ALA A 232 -0.84 22.51 -0.88
C ALA A 232 -1.23 22.62 -2.37
N PRO A 233 -0.36 23.21 -3.24
CA PRO A 233 -0.61 23.24 -4.68
C PRO A 233 -0.71 21.83 -5.26
N GLN A 234 -1.86 21.49 -5.85
CA GLN A 234 -2.09 20.18 -6.48
C GLN A 234 -1.42 20.14 -7.87
N SER A 235 -0.18 19.69 -7.91
CA SER A 235 0.57 19.49 -9.14
C SER A 235 1.04 18.05 -9.24
N GLY A 236 0.50 17.28 -10.20
CA GLY A 236 0.85 15.89 -10.41
C GLY A 236 0.28 14.90 -9.38
N TRP A 237 -0.55 15.36 -8.45
CA TRP A 237 -1.30 14.57 -7.48
C TRP A 237 -2.68 15.19 -7.22
N ARG A 238 -3.58 14.46 -6.60
CA ARG A 238 -4.93 14.92 -6.20
C ARG A 238 -5.10 14.84 -4.70
N LEU A 239 -5.81 15.80 -4.11
CA LEU A 239 -6.13 15.81 -2.69
C LEU A 239 -7.12 14.69 -2.38
N GLY A 240 -6.77 13.87 -1.41
CA GLY A 240 -7.56 12.77 -0.88
C GLY A 240 -8.21 13.10 0.46
N PRO A 241 -8.70 12.05 1.15
CA PRO A 241 -9.38 12.21 2.44
C PRO A 241 -8.46 12.77 3.52
N LEU A 242 -9.07 13.38 4.54
CA LEU A 242 -8.40 13.66 5.80
C LEU A 242 -8.08 12.33 6.49
N LYS A 243 -6.84 12.12 6.92
CA LYS A 243 -6.45 10.84 7.55
C LYS A 243 -6.44 10.97 9.08
N LEU A 244 -7.24 10.15 9.73
CA LEU A 244 -7.17 9.92 11.18
C LEU A 244 -6.61 8.53 11.44
N HIS A 245 -5.57 8.45 12.26
CA HIS A 245 -4.95 7.19 12.68
C HIS A 245 -5.26 6.95 14.14
N LEU A 246 -6.11 5.97 14.42
CA LEU A 246 -6.45 5.56 15.77
C LEU A 246 -5.49 4.47 16.26
N HIS A 247 -5.39 4.37 17.58
CA HIS A 247 -4.70 3.30 18.26
C HIS A 247 -5.48 2.96 19.53
N GLU A 248 -5.98 1.74 19.65
CA GLU A 248 -6.84 1.34 20.77
C GLU A 248 -6.25 1.67 22.15
N ALA A 249 -4.93 1.42 22.31
CA ALA A 249 -4.22 1.71 23.56
C ALA A 249 -4.05 3.22 23.87
N ALA A 250 -4.36 4.12 22.93
CA ALA A 250 -4.14 5.55 23.04
C ALA A 250 -5.14 6.32 22.14
N LEU A 251 -6.44 6.08 22.36
CA LEU A 251 -7.47 6.86 21.67
C LEU A 251 -7.35 8.35 22.02
N PRO A 252 -7.54 9.26 21.05
CA PRO A 252 -7.53 10.68 21.30
C PRO A 252 -8.75 11.07 22.17
N ASP A 253 -8.68 12.27 22.78
CA ASP A 253 -9.87 12.88 23.37
C ASP A 253 -10.97 13.01 22.31
N PHE A 254 -12.22 12.70 22.69
CA PHE A 254 -13.34 12.64 21.75
C PHE A 254 -13.65 14.01 21.16
N ASP A 255 -13.65 15.07 21.98
CA ASP A 255 -13.96 16.43 21.53
C ASP A 255 -12.88 17.00 20.63
N GLU A 256 -11.59 16.68 20.89
CA GLU A 256 -10.48 17.04 20.02
C GLU A 256 -10.58 16.33 18.66
N ALA A 257 -10.87 15.03 18.66
CA ALA A 257 -11.09 14.25 17.45
C ALA A 257 -12.30 14.76 16.66
N LEU A 258 -13.39 15.10 17.34
CA LEU A 258 -14.59 15.65 16.73
C LEU A 258 -14.31 17.02 16.08
N ALA A 259 -13.56 17.89 16.75
CA ALA A 259 -13.13 19.18 16.19
C ALA A 259 -12.27 18.98 14.93
N PHE A 260 -11.36 18.01 14.95
CA PHE A 260 -10.52 17.67 13.80
C PHE A 260 -11.35 17.18 12.59
N VAL A 261 -12.31 16.29 12.80
CA VAL A 261 -13.21 15.80 11.75
C VAL A 261 -14.04 16.95 11.18
N ARG A 262 -14.68 17.76 12.04
CA ARG A 262 -15.47 18.91 11.60
C ARG A 262 -14.65 19.91 10.78
N ALA A 263 -13.39 20.13 11.14
CA ALA A 263 -12.50 21.01 10.39
C ALA A 263 -12.22 20.43 8.97
N GLY A 264 -12.04 19.13 8.84
CA GLY A 264 -11.88 18.48 7.54
C GLY A 264 -13.15 18.53 6.69
N HIS A 265 -14.31 18.24 7.30
CA HIS A 265 -15.59 18.35 6.62
C HIS A 265 -15.89 19.79 6.16
N ALA A 266 -15.50 20.80 6.94
CA ALA A 266 -15.60 22.20 6.53
C ALA A 266 -14.71 22.55 5.32
N GLN A 267 -13.63 21.80 5.08
CA GLN A 267 -12.82 21.89 3.88
C GLN A 267 -13.40 21.06 2.69
N GLY A 268 -14.55 20.40 2.88
CA GLY A 268 -15.13 19.49 1.88
C GLY A 268 -14.36 18.18 1.73
N ARG A 269 -13.52 17.82 2.69
CA ARG A 269 -12.72 16.59 2.67
C ARG A 269 -13.43 15.49 3.44
N ALA A 270 -13.65 14.36 2.78
CA ALA A 270 -14.07 13.14 3.46
C ALA A 270 -12.98 12.66 4.43
N LEU A 271 -13.39 11.94 5.45
CA LEU A 271 -12.51 11.33 6.45
C LEU A 271 -12.11 9.91 6.04
N ALA A 272 -10.90 9.50 6.36
CA ALA A 272 -10.43 8.11 6.30
C ALA A 272 -9.81 7.72 7.64
N VAL A 273 -10.41 6.76 8.33
CA VAL A 273 -10.01 6.36 9.69
C VAL A 273 -9.43 4.97 9.71
N HIS A 274 -8.26 4.81 10.33
CA HIS A 274 -7.66 3.51 10.61
C HIS A 274 -8.46 2.79 11.71
N CYS A 275 -9.01 1.61 11.41
CA CYS A 275 -9.77 0.78 12.35
C CYS A 275 -9.42 -0.70 12.16
N VAL A 276 -8.58 -1.22 13.03
CA VAL A 276 -8.18 -2.64 13.08
C VAL A 276 -8.98 -3.39 14.16
N THR A 277 -9.29 -2.72 15.26
CA THR A 277 -10.05 -3.30 16.38
C THR A 277 -11.50 -2.83 16.40
N GLU A 278 -12.34 -3.57 17.09
CA GLU A 278 -13.75 -3.20 17.29
C GLU A 278 -13.88 -1.89 18.07
N VAL A 279 -13.01 -1.65 19.05
CA VAL A 279 -12.98 -0.42 19.86
C VAL A 279 -12.71 0.81 18.97
N GLU A 280 -11.76 0.73 18.07
CA GLU A 280 -11.45 1.79 17.10
C GLU A 280 -12.64 2.04 16.17
N LEU A 281 -13.34 0.99 15.75
CA LEU A 281 -14.52 1.11 14.89
C LEU A 281 -15.68 1.76 15.63
N VAL A 282 -15.98 1.36 16.88
CA VAL A 282 -17.01 1.97 17.73
C VAL A 282 -16.73 3.46 17.94
N PHE A 283 -15.49 3.81 18.28
CA PHE A 283 -15.08 5.21 18.43
C PHE A 283 -15.30 6.00 17.13
N THR A 284 -14.91 5.44 15.99
CA THR A 284 -15.07 6.07 14.67
C THR A 284 -16.54 6.32 14.31
N LEU A 285 -17.40 5.32 14.54
CA LEU A 285 -18.84 5.45 14.25
C LEU A 285 -19.50 6.51 15.13
N ALA A 286 -19.18 6.53 16.43
CA ALA A 286 -19.65 7.59 17.33
C ALA A 286 -19.17 8.98 16.91
N LEU A 287 -17.92 9.08 16.45
CA LEU A 287 -17.32 10.34 15.98
C LEU A 287 -18.01 10.86 14.72
N LEU A 288 -18.26 9.98 13.73
CA LEU A 288 -18.94 10.35 12.49
C LEU A 288 -20.43 10.64 12.69
N ASP A 289 -21.09 9.93 13.60
CA ASP A 289 -22.48 10.25 13.99
C ASP A 289 -22.57 11.66 14.60
N ALA A 290 -21.65 12.00 15.52
CA ALA A 290 -21.59 13.31 16.16
C ALA A 290 -21.16 14.46 15.23
N ALA A 291 -20.31 14.16 14.25
CA ALA A 291 -19.84 15.17 13.28
C ALA A 291 -20.85 15.40 12.14
N GLY A 292 -21.68 14.41 11.83
CA GLY A 292 -22.41 14.27 10.58
C GLY A 292 -21.47 13.74 9.47
N SER A 293 -21.79 12.56 8.91
CA SER A 293 -20.98 11.97 7.86
C SER A 293 -21.05 12.74 6.54
N LEU A 294 -19.94 12.76 5.78
CA LEU A 294 -19.91 13.26 4.40
C LEU A 294 -19.85 12.09 3.40
N PRO A 295 -20.38 12.27 2.17
CA PRO A 295 -20.15 11.31 1.11
C PRO A 295 -18.66 11.08 0.88
N GLY A 296 -18.23 9.80 0.92
CA GLY A 296 -16.83 9.44 0.78
C GLY A 296 -16.09 9.23 2.10
N ASP A 297 -16.70 9.52 3.26
CA ASP A 297 -16.16 9.10 4.55
C ASP A 297 -15.97 7.60 4.56
N ARG A 298 -14.79 7.14 4.99
CA ARG A 298 -14.45 5.72 4.87
C ARG A 298 -13.66 5.19 6.07
N VAL A 299 -13.83 3.91 6.30
CA VAL A 299 -13.10 3.15 7.31
C VAL A 299 -12.03 2.32 6.59
N GLU A 300 -10.80 2.42 7.08
CA GLU A 300 -9.68 1.61 6.61
C GLU A 300 -9.60 0.32 7.42
N HIS A 301 -9.22 -0.76 6.77
CA HIS A 301 -9.06 -2.12 7.29
C HIS A 301 -10.37 -2.84 7.59
N VAL A 302 -11.19 -2.33 8.50
CA VAL A 302 -12.42 -3.00 8.97
C VAL A 302 -12.10 -4.46 9.32
N SER A 303 -11.02 -4.67 10.11
CA SER A 303 -10.50 -6.01 10.33
C SER A 303 -11.41 -6.86 11.20
N VAL A 304 -12.07 -6.24 12.18
CA VAL A 304 -13.09 -6.86 13.05
C VAL A 304 -14.34 -5.98 13.04
N ALA A 305 -15.47 -6.52 12.60
CA ALA A 305 -16.74 -5.78 12.55
C ALA A 305 -17.91 -6.71 12.83
N SER A 306 -18.59 -6.50 13.96
CA SER A 306 -19.83 -7.20 14.27
C SER A 306 -20.96 -6.82 13.28
N PRO A 307 -22.03 -7.62 13.16
CA PRO A 307 -23.17 -7.28 12.31
C PRO A 307 -23.80 -5.92 12.63
N GLU A 308 -23.83 -5.54 13.91
CA GLU A 308 -24.38 -4.28 14.41
C GLU A 308 -23.54 -3.09 13.94
N LEU A 309 -22.21 -3.21 13.97
CA LEU A 309 -21.31 -2.17 13.49
C LEU A 309 -21.38 -2.02 11.97
N VAL A 310 -21.50 -3.13 11.22
CA VAL A 310 -21.74 -3.08 9.77
C VAL A 310 -23.05 -2.34 9.47
N ALA A 311 -24.13 -2.59 10.22
CA ALA A 311 -25.40 -1.86 10.04
C ALA A 311 -25.26 -0.36 10.33
N GLN A 312 -24.46 0.02 11.33
CA GLN A 312 -24.17 1.43 11.62
C GLN A 312 -23.34 2.08 10.50
N MET A 313 -22.32 1.38 9.94
CA MET A 313 -21.58 1.88 8.78
C MET A 313 -22.50 2.17 7.58
N VAL A 314 -23.47 1.28 7.32
CA VAL A 314 -24.46 1.47 6.25
C VAL A 314 -25.34 2.68 6.54
N ASN A 315 -25.86 2.83 7.77
CA ASN A 315 -26.72 3.94 8.17
C ASN A 315 -26.01 5.31 8.04
N LEU A 316 -24.70 5.33 8.26
CA LEU A 316 -23.87 6.54 8.10
C LEU A 316 -23.41 6.74 6.64
N GLY A 317 -23.71 5.84 5.72
CA GLY A 317 -23.33 5.94 4.32
C GLY A 317 -21.82 5.82 4.08
N LEU A 318 -21.10 5.07 4.93
CA LEU A 318 -19.64 4.97 4.87
C LEU A 318 -19.17 4.04 3.76
N HIS A 319 -17.95 4.27 3.32
CA HIS A 319 -17.18 3.38 2.46
C HIS A 319 -16.17 2.57 3.28
N ALA A 320 -15.58 1.53 2.70
CA ALA A 320 -14.50 0.78 3.33
C ALA A 320 -13.34 0.47 2.37
N CYS A 321 -12.12 0.50 2.90
CA CYS A 321 -10.93 0.03 2.19
C CYS A 321 -10.30 -1.13 2.96
N VAL A 322 -10.18 -2.29 2.31
CA VAL A 322 -9.85 -3.57 2.94
C VAL A 322 -8.56 -4.18 2.42
N GLN A 323 -7.93 -5.05 3.23
CA GLN A 323 -6.66 -5.73 2.92
C GLN A 323 -6.81 -7.26 3.02
N PRO A 324 -7.46 -7.91 2.03
CA PRO A 324 -7.77 -9.35 2.11
C PRO A 324 -6.54 -10.26 2.27
N HIS A 325 -5.40 -9.85 1.72
CA HIS A 325 -4.14 -10.61 1.78
C HIS A 325 -3.58 -10.78 3.19
N PHE A 326 -4.00 -9.97 4.16
CA PHE A 326 -3.62 -10.17 5.55
C PHE A 326 -4.08 -11.52 6.11
N ILE A 327 -5.17 -12.10 5.58
CA ILE A 327 -5.55 -13.48 5.90
C ILE A 327 -4.47 -14.46 5.42
N ALA A 328 -4.03 -14.33 4.17
CA ALA A 328 -3.00 -15.20 3.59
C ALA A 328 -1.59 -14.96 4.15
N GLU A 329 -1.34 -13.79 4.75
CA GLU A 329 -0.03 -13.44 5.31
C GLU A 329 0.06 -13.66 6.83
N ARG A 330 -1.06 -13.48 7.57
CA ARG A 330 -1.09 -13.42 9.04
C ARG A 330 -2.25 -14.17 9.67
N GLY A 331 -3.07 -14.87 8.87
CA GLY A 331 -4.30 -15.48 9.34
C GLY A 331 -4.10 -16.46 10.49
N ASP A 332 -3.01 -17.24 10.50
CA ASP A 332 -2.70 -18.15 11.61
C ASP A 332 -2.50 -17.39 12.94
N ARG A 333 -1.91 -16.21 12.87
CA ARG A 333 -1.76 -15.33 14.03
C ARG A 333 -3.11 -14.75 14.47
N TYR A 334 -3.98 -14.38 13.53
CA TYR A 334 -5.32 -13.92 13.88
C TYR A 334 -6.12 -15.01 14.58
N LEU A 335 -6.01 -16.28 14.15
CA LEU A 335 -6.65 -17.41 14.82
C LEU A 335 -6.09 -17.68 16.22
N ALA A 336 -4.84 -17.27 16.49
CA ALA A 336 -4.22 -17.42 17.81
C ALA A 336 -4.51 -16.23 18.75
N ASP A 337 -4.53 -15.01 18.22
CA ASP A 337 -4.60 -13.77 19.00
C ASP A 337 -6.05 -13.29 19.21
N VAL A 338 -6.97 -13.59 18.28
CA VAL A 338 -8.37 -13.18 18.34
C VAL A 338 -9.20 -14.28 18.99
N GLU A 339 -10.10 -13.91 19.89
CA GLU A 339 -10.98 -14.87 20.56
C GLU A 339 -11.86 -15.62 19.55
N PRO A 340 -12.07 -16.94 19.69
CA PRO A 340 -12.78 -17.77 18.71
C PRO A 340 -14.18 -17.30 18.32
N GLN A 341 -14.90 -16.65 19.24
CA GLN A 341 -16.23 -16.08 18.98
C GLN A 341 -16.20 -14.94 17.96
N HIS A 342 -15.07 -14.24 17.80
CA HIS A 342 -14.88 -13.14 16.87
C HIS A 342 -14.20 -13.54 15.55
N HIS A 343 -13.85 -14.82 15.37
CA HIS A 343 -13.28 -15.29 14.11
C HIS A 343 -14.21 -15.05 12.91
N GLY A 344 -15.54 -15.15 13.13
CA GLY A 344 -16.55 -14.85 12.12
C GLY A 344 -16.65 -13.36 11.74
N ASP A 345 -16.09 -12.47 12.55
CA ASP A 345 -16.11 -11.02 12.34
C ASP A 345 -14.87 -10.50 11.61
N LEU A 346 -13.90 -11.41 11.33
CA LEU A 346 -12.64 -11.08 10.66
C LEU A 346 -12.83 -10.89 9.16
N TYR A 347 -12.52 -9.67 8.66
CA TYR A 347 -12.51 -9.34 7.22
C TYR A 347 -13.77 -9.80 6.48
N ARG A 348 -14.96 -9.34 6.91
CA ARG A 348 -16.28 -9.73 6.42
C ARG A 348 -16.62 -9.16 5.04
N LEU A 349 -15.80 -9.46 4.04
CA LEU A 349 -15.86 -8.84 2.72
C LEU A 349 -17.21 -9.02 2.03
N ARG A 350 -17.74 -10.25 2.03
CA ARG A 350 -19.02 -10.58 1.40
C ARG A 350 -20.18 -9.93 2.14
N THR A 351 -20.13 -9.93 3.46
CA THR A 351 -21.15 -9.26 4.31
C THR A 351 -21.16 -7.76 4.03
N LEU A 352 -19.99 -7.08 4.00
CA LEU A 352 -19.90 -5.65 3.69
C LEU A 352 -20.47 -5.34 2.31
N LEU A 353 -20.13 -6.13 1.28
CA LEU A 353 -20.69 -5.96 -0.07
C LEU A 353 -22.20 -6.18 -0.11
N LYS A 354 -22.71 -7.23 0.56
CA LYS A 354 -24.16 -7.52 0.61
C LYS A 354 -24.94 -6.45 1.36
N ALA A 355 -24.31 -5.81 2.35
CA ALA A 355 -24.91 -4.69 3.07
C ALA A 355 -24.97 -3.40 2.21
N GLY A 356 -24.34 -3.39 1.02
CA GLY A 356 -24.36 -2.26 0.11
C GLY A 356 -23.26 -1.24 0.32
N LEU A 357 -22.25 -1.55 1.13
CA LEU A 357 -21.08 -0.68 1.31
C LEU A 357 -20.23 -0.65 0.04
N ALA A 358 -19.77 0.53 -0.36
CA ALA A 358 -18.75 0.67 -1.38
C ALA A 358 -17.40 0.22 -0.82
N LEU A 359 -16.80 -0.80 -1.47
CA LEU A 359 -15.53 -1.37 -1.03
C LEU A 359 -14.42 -1.08 -2.03
N ALA A 360 -13.22 -0.82 -1.50
CA ALA A 360 -11.98 -0.78 -2.27
C ALA A 360 -10.92 -1.66 -1.61
N GLY A 361 -9.92 -2.09 -2.39
CA GLY A 361 -8.78 -2.86 -1.94
C GLY A 361 -7.51 -2.01 -1.88
N GLY A 362 -6.74 -2.16 -0.82
CA GLY A 362 -5.43 -1.55 -0.67
C GLY A 362 -4.40 -2.56 -0.19
N SER A 363 -3.13 -2.29 -0.45
CA SER A 363 -2.04 -3.17 -0.02
C SER A 363 -1.63 -2.93 1.43
N ASP A 364 -1.82 -1.73 1.91
CA ASP A 364 -1.21 -1.26 3.15
C ASP A 364 0.32 -1.51 3.19
N ALA A 365 0.94 -1.58 2.01
CA ALA A 365 2.39 -1.78 1.93
C ALA A 365 3.12 -0.57 2.55
N PRO A 366 4.18 -0.80 3.35
CA PRO A 366 5.00 -2.02 3.46
C PRO A 366 4.52 -3.03 4.51
N TYR A 367 3.34 -2.86 5.10
CA TYR A 367 2.81 -3.77 6.11
C TYR A 367 2.22 -5.05 5.50
N GLY A 368 1.91 -5.06 4.22
CA GLY A 368 1.52 -6.22 3.42
C GLY A 368 2.16 -6.19 2.04
N SER A 369 1.88 -7.22 1.23
CA SER A 369 2.33 -7.30 -0.16
C SER A 369 1.71 -6.20 -1.01
N ALA A 370 2.52 -5.49 -1.80
CA ALA A 370 2.05 -4.48 -2.75
C ALA A 370 1.41 -5.08 -4.02
N ASP A 371 1.37 -6.41 -4.15
CA ASP A 371 0.79 -7.12 -5.30
C ASP A 371 -0.74 -7.28 -5.12
N PRO A 372 -1.58 -6.54 -5.88
CA PRO A 372 -3.04 -6.61 -5.75
C PRO A 372 -3.61 -7.97 -6.16
N TRP A 373 -2.91 -8.73 -7.00
CA TRP A 373 -3.35 -10.07 -7.42
C TRP A 373 -3.29 -11.07 -6.27
N ARG A 374 -2.28 -10.96 -5.40
CA ARG A 374 -2.21 -11.76 -4.16
C ARG A 374 -3.36 -11.42 -3.22
N ALA A 375 -3.72 -10.15 -3.12
CA ALA A 375 -4.86 -9.73 -2.30
C ALA A 375 -6.19 -10.22 -2.89
N MET A 376 -6.36 -10.17 -4.22
CA MET A 376 -7.52 -10.75 -4.90
C MET A 376 -7.61 -12.27 -4.69
N ALA A 377 -6.49 -12.99 -4.83
CA ALA A 377 -6.43 -14.44 -4.58
C ALA A 377 -6.80 -14.77 -3.12
N ALA A 378 -6.32 -14.00 -2.16
CA ALA A 378 -6.67 -14.16 -0.75
C ALA A 378 -8.15 -13.86 -0.45
N ALA A 379 -8.75 -12.86 -1.12
CA ALA A 379 -10.17 -12.55 -1.00
C ALA A 379 -11.06 -13.72 -1.48
N VAL A 380 -10.58 -14.50 -2.47
CA VAL A 380 -11.28 -15.67 -3.02
C VAL A 380 -11.02 -16.92 -2.18
N SER A 381 -9.76 -17.17 -1.82
CA SER A 381 -9.38 -18.43 -1.13
C SER A 381 -9.64 -18.41 0.37
N ARG A 382 -9.48 -17.26 1.03
CA ARG A 382 -9.61 -17.09 2.48
C ARG A 382 -8.75 -18.04 3.31
N THR A 383 -7.59 -18.41 2.78
CA THR A 383 -6.71 -19.45 3.36
C THR A 383 -5.49 -18.82 4.00
N THR A 384 -5.17 -19.25 5.22
CA THR A 384 -3.98 -18.81 5.97
C THR A 384 -2.70 -19.47 5.42
N PRO A 385 -1.49 -19.02 5.82
CA PRO A 385 -0.23 -19.66 5.42
C PRO A 385 -0.16 -21.16 5.75
N MET A 386 -0.75 -21.60 6.88
CA MET A 386 -0.80 -23.01 7.28
C MET A 386 -1.99 -23.77 6.70
N GLY A 387 -2.79 -23.18 5.83
CA GLY A 387 -3.89 -23.82 5.13
C GLY A 387 -5.23 -23.83 5.87
N ALA A 388 -5.35 -23.15 7.02
CA ALA A 388 -6.64 -22.96 7.68
C ALA A 388 -7.51 -21.96 6.93
N ALA A 389 -8.83 -22.12 6.95
CA ALA A 389 -9.77 -21.16 6.38
C ALA A 389 -10.28 -20.20 7.47
N ILE A 390 -10.37 -18.90 7.14
CA ILE A 390 -10.99 -17.89 7.99
C ILE A 390 -12.25 -17.37 7.31
N GLY A 391 -13.44 -17.67 7.87
CA GLY A 391 -14.72 -17.23 7.35
C GLY A 391 -14.89 -17.56 5.86
N PRO A 392 -14.89 -18.85 5.44
CA PRO A 392 -14.97 -19.21 4.01
C PRO A 392 -16.27 -18.72 3.35
N GLU A 393 -17.31 -18.45 4.12
CA GLU A 393 -18.57 -17.84 3.67
C GLU A 393 -18.41 -16.37 3.25
N GLU A 394 -17.35 -15.72 3.68
CA GLU A 394 -17.00 -14.36 3.32
C GLU A 394 -16.14 -14.25 2.04
N ALA A 395 -15.89 -15.39 1.39
CA ALA A 395 -15.14 -15.44 0.13
C ALA A 395 -15.85 -14.66 -0.98
N LEU A 396 -15.07 -13.89 -1.74
CA LEU A 396 -15.53 -13.16 -2.92
C LEU A 396 -15.41 -14.02 -4.18
N THR A 397 -16.17 -13.69 -5.23
CA THR A 397 -15.85 -14.19 -6.56
C THR A 397 -14.61 -13.46 -7.11
N PRO A 398 -13.90 -14.01 -8.11
CA PRO A 398 -12.79 -13.33 -8.75
C PRO A 398 -13.15 -11.92 -9.29
N GLU A 399 -14.35 -11.77 -9.84
CA GLU A 399 -14.86 -10.49 -10.33
C GLU A 399 -15.09 -9.47 -9.20
N GLN A 400 -15.63 -9.92 -8.07
CA GLN A 400 -15.80 -9.07 -6.90
C GLN A 400 -14.45 -8.67 -6.29
N ALA A 401 -13.50 -9.60 -6.25
CA ALA A 401 -12.15 -9.33 -5.77
C ALA A 401 -11.42 -8.31 -6.67
N MET A 402 -11.57 -8.45 -8.00
CA MET A 402 -11.03 -7.48 -8.96
C MET A 402 -11.70 -6.11 -8.82
N ALA A 403 -13.00 -6.06 -8.61
CA ALA A 403 -13.75 -4.80 -8.44
C ALA A 403 -13.23 -3.93 -7.30
N LEU A 404 -12.61 -4.53 -6.26
CA LEU A 404 -11.97 -3.78 -5.17
C LEU A 404 -10.87 -2.83 -5.67
N TYR A 405 -10.17 -3.19 -6.75
CA TYR A 405 -9.07 -2.41 -7.33
C TYR A 405 -9.49 -1.59 -8.55
N LEU A 406 -10.76 -1.67 -8.96
CA LEU A 406 -11.34 -0.91 -10.06
C LEU A 406 -12.19 0.28 -9.60
N ALA A 407 -12.43 0.45 -8.30
CA ALA A 407 -13.13 1.61 -7.76
C ALA A 407 -12.43 2.92 -8.17
N ASP A 408 -13.21 3.99 -8.34
CA ASP A 408 -12.64 5.33 -8.55
C ASP A 408 -12.03 5.83 -7.23
N PRO A 409 -10.78 6.33 -7.23
CA PRO A 409 -10.11 6.68 -5.99
C PRO A 409 -10.72 7.88 -5.24
N LEU A 410 -11.55 8.68 -5.88
CA LEU A 410 -12.25 9.81 -5.25
C LEU A 410 -13.73 9.53 -4.97
N ASP A 411 -14.27 8.45 -5.56
CA ASP A 411 -15.63 8.00 -5.32
C ASP A 411 -15.67 6.46 -5.41
N LEU A 412 -15.48 5.80 -4.29
CA LEU A 412 -15.41 4.33 -4.23
C LEU A 412 -16.70 3.63 -4.67
N SER A 413 -17.82 4.35 -4.75
CA SER A 413 -19.09 3.80 -5.24
C SER A 413 -19.10 3.63 -6.76
N ARG A 414 -18.19 4.31 -7.48
CA ARG A 414 -18.07 4.26 -8.94
C ARG A 414 -16.97 3.30 -9.37
N GLN A 415 -17.30 2.38 -10.29
CA GLN A 415 -16.30 1.52 -10.91
C GLN A 415 -15.74 2.15 -12.18
N ARG A 416 -14.41 2.12 -12.34
CA ARG A 416 -13.74 2.50 -13.58
C ARG A 416 -13.98 1.43 -14.64
N ARG A 417 -14.08 1.83 -15.89
CA ARG A 417 -14.41 0.95 -17.02
C ARG A 417 -13.62 1.31 -18.26
N ILE A 418 -13.59 0.41 -19.23
CA ILE A 418 -13.02 0.66 -20.55
C ILE A 418 -14.13 1.21 -21.46
N ALA A 419 -14.14 2.51 -21.70
CA ALA A 419 -15.11 3.18 -22.56
C ALA A 419 -14.47 4.40 -23.24
N PRO A 420 -14.94 4.82 -24.43
CA PRO A 420 -14.48 6.06 -25.06
C PRO A 420 -14.66 7.26 -24.12
N GLY A 421 -13.62 8.10 -24.02
CA GLY A 421 -13.59 9.27 -23.14
C GLY A 421 -13.04 8.97 -21.74
N GLU A 422 -13.00 7.71 -21.29
CA GLU A 422 -12.40 7.35 -20.00
C GLU A 422 -10.86 7.46 -20.05
N PRO A 423 -10.20 7.67 -18.90
CA PRO A 423 -8.73 7.69 -18.82
C PRO A 423 -8.11 6.41 -19.39
N ALA A 424 -7.02 6.57 -20.13
CA ALA A 424 -6.25 5.45 -20.66
C ALA A 424 -5.28 4.92 -19.60
N ASP A 425 -5.83 4.45 -18.47
CA ASP A 425 -5.17 3.67 -17.44
C ASP A 425 -5.62 2.23 -17.62
N LEU A 426 -4.73 1.37 -18.16
CA LEU A 426 -5.07 0.05 -18.66
C LEU A 426 -4.09 -1.02 -18.20
N CYS A 427 -4.61 -2.22 -17.91
CA CYS A 427 -3.85 -3.43 -17.61
C CYS A 427 -4.24 -4.52 -18.62
N LEU A 428 -3.31 -4.92 -19.47
CA LEU A 428 -3.49 -6.02 -20.43
C LEU A 428 -2.87 -7.29 -19.87
N LEU A 429 -3.65 -8.36 -19.84
CA LEU A 429 -3.19 -9.69 -19.46
C LEU A 429 -2.74 -10.47 -20.72
N ASP A 430 -1.88 -11.47 -20.53
CA ASP A 430 -1.41 -12.36 -21.62
C ASP A 430 -2.41 -13.45 -22.01
N ARG A 431 -3.59 -13.47 -21.33
CA ARG A 431 -4.64 -14.48 -21.52
C ARG A 431 -6.04 -13.90 -21.30
N PRO A 432 -7.09 -14.56 -21.81
CA PRO A 432 -8.45 -14.13 -21.56
C PRO A 432 -8.82 -14.24 -20.09
N TRP A 433 -9.78 -13.40 -19.67
CA TRP A 433 -10.22 -13.35 -18.26
C TRP A 433 -10.70 -14.71 -17.73
N ALA A 434 -11.38 -15.49 -18.57
CA ALA A 434 -11.83 -16.83 -18.20
C ALA A 434 -10.70 -17.74 -17.67
N SER A 435 -9.47 -17.55 -18.14
CA SER A 435 -8.27 -18.26 -17.68
C SER A 435 -7.57 -17.55 -16.54
N ALA A 436 -7.46 -16.21 -16.59
CA ALA A 436 -6.78 -15.42 -15.56
C ALA A 436 -7.51 -15.46 -14.21
N ARG A 437 -8.86 -15.45 -14.22
CA ARG A 437 -9.71 -15.44 -13.03
C ARG A 437 -9.51 -16.64 -12.09
N SER A 438 -9.04 -17.77 -12.60
CA SER A 438 -8.76 -18.96 -11.79
C SER A 438 -7.39 -18.94 -11.13
N ARG A 439 -6.50 -18.03 -11.54
CA ARG A 439 -5.13 -17.90 -11.06
C ARG A 439 -4.92 -16.66 -10.19
N LEU A 440 -5.46 -15.51 -10.63
CA LEU A 440 -5.26 -14.20 -10.00
C LEU A 440 -3.78 -13.95 -9.69
N ASP A 441 -2.96 -13.95 -10.73
CA ASP A 441 -1.49 -13.91 -10.65
C ASP A 441 -0.95 -12.71 -11.43
N SER A 442 -0.14 -11.87 -10.78
CA SER A 442 0.52 -10.72 -11.40
C SER A 442 1.45 -11.10 -12.56
N GLY A 443 1.91 -12.35 -12.61
CA GLY A 443 2.66 -12.89 -13.74
C GLY A 443 1.88 -12.93 -15.05
N ASP A 444 0.56 -12.82 -15.00
CA ASP A 444 -0.30 -12.74 -16.19
C ASP A 444 -0.35 -11.32 -16.81
N VAL A 445 0.16 -10.29 -16.12
CA VAL A 445 0.21 -8.91 -16.64
C VAL A 445 1.26 -8.81 -17.75
N ALA A 446 0.82 -8.53 -18.95
CA ALA A 446 1.67 -8.37 -20.12
C ALA A 446 2.06 -6.90 -20.37
N VAL A 447 1.08 -5.99 -20.25
CA VAL A 447 1.28 -4.57 -20.55
C VAL A 447 0.51 -3.72 -19.54
N THR A 448 1.14 -2.62 -19.11
CA THR A 448 0.48 -1.58 -18.31
C THR A 448 0.62 -0.23 -19.00
N ILE A 449 -0.49 0.46 -19.16
CA ILE A 449 -0.56 1.82 -19.70
C ILE A 449 -1.09 2.72 -18.59
N ALA A 450 -0.34 3.74 -18.20
CA ALA A 450 -0.74 4.74 -17.23
C ALA A 450 -0.79 6.12 -17.87
N SER A 451 -1.93 6.80 -17.74
CA SER A 451 -2.17 8.10 -18.38
C SER A 451 -1.84 8.10 -19.88
N GLY A 452 -2.21 7.02 -20.59
CA GLY A 452 -1.99 6.85 -22.02
C GLY A 452 -0.54 6.51 -22.41
N ARG A 453 0.36 6.32 -21.46
CA ARG A 453 1.76 5.98 -21.72
C ARG A 453 2.04 4.53 -21.36
N LEU A 454 2.77 3.83 -22.22
CA LEU A 454 3.30 2.50 -21.92
C LEU A 454 4.31 2.61 -20.77
N VAL A 455 4.01 2.04 -19.60
CA VAL A 455 4.86 2.10 -18.39
C VAL A 455 5.45 0.74 -18.01
N HIS A 456 4.86 -0.33 -18.50
CA HIS A 456 5.38 -1.69 -18.38
C HIS A 456 4.99 -2.51 -19.59
N GLN A 457 5.96 -3.29 -20.09
CA GLN A 457 5.74 -4.35 -21.07
C GLN A 457 6.65 -5.50 -20.72
N ARG A 458 6.04 -6.68 -20.50
CA ARG A 458 6.81 -7.90 -20.29
C ARG A 458 7.54 -8.24 -21.58
N VAL A 459 8.86 -8.39 -21.51
CA VAL A 459 9.66 -8.89 -22.62
C VAL A 459 9.45 -10.40 -22.67
N ASP A 460 8.62 -10.87 -23.60
CA ASP A 460 8.46 -12.30 -23.81
C ASP A 460 9.79 -12.89 -24.31
N GLN A 461 10.29 -13.89 -23.63
CA GLN A 461 11.24 -14.79 -24.21
C GLN A 461 10.57 -15.46 -25.42
N THR A 462 11.27 -15.47 -26.54
CA THR A 462 10.90 -15.85 -27.91
C THR A 462 9.70 -16.82 -28.12
N PRO A 463 9.03 -16.78 -29.29
CA PRO A 463 7.87 -17.63 -29.62
C PRO A 463 8.07 -19.14 -29.44
N PHE A 464 9.33 -19.62 -29.42
CA PHE A 464 9.67 -21.02 -29.21
C PHE A 464 9.41 -21.56 -27.79
N GLU A 465 9.43 -20.71 -26.76
CA GLU A 465 9.17 -21.15 -25.37
C GLU A 465 7.69 -21.22 -25.01
N ARG A 466 6.81 -20.59 -25.78
CA ARG A 466 5.34 -20.72 -25.57
C ARG A 466 4.83 -22.13 -25.91
N LEU A 467 5.45 -22.81 -26.90
CA LEU A 467 5.08 -24.19 -27.27
C LEU A 467 5.58 -25.22 -26.23
N ALA A 468 6.71 -24.96 -25.57
CA ALA A 468 7.28 -25.90 -24.59
C ALA A 468 6.51 -25.94 -23.24
N ARG A 469 5.73 -24.89 -22.90
CA ARG A 469 4.90 -24.86 -21.67
C ARG A 469 3.51 -25.44 -21.85
N ALA A 470 3.04 -25.59 -23.08
CA ALA A 470 1.73 -26.18 -23.37
C ALA A 470 1.72 -27.72 -23.28
N ASP A 471 2.88 -28.37 -23.34
CA ASP A 471 3.01 -29.82 -23.42
C ASP A 471 3.59 -30.49 -22.14
N SER A 472 3.66 -29.79 -21.00
CA SER A 472 3.99 -30.45 -19.73
C SER A 472 2.70 -30.81 -18.98
N PRO A 473 2.34 -32.10 -18.91
CA PRO A 473 1.23 -32.55 -18.09
C PRO A 473 1.58 -32.40 -16.59
N ALA A 474 0.58 -32.03 -15.80
CA ALA A 474 0.61 -31.88 -14.35
C ALA A 474 0.95 -33.16 -13.60
#